data_cee566201f9bb89379a79e052364897c
#
_entry.id   cee566201f9bb89379a79e052364897c
#
_cell.length_a   1.000
_cell.length_b   1.000
_cell.length_c   1.000
_cell.angle_alpha   90.00
_cell.angle_beta   90.00
_cell.angle_gamma   90.00
#
_symmetry.space_group_name_H-M   'P 1'
#
loop_
_entity.id
_entity.type
_entity.pdbx_description
1 polymer ?
#
loop_
_entity_poly.entity_id
_entity_poly.type
_entity_poly.pdbx_seq_one_letter_code
_entity_poly.pdbx_strand_id
1 'polypeptide(L)'
;MKTTSFKGRDFLAETDFTREEIETVLTVAEQLKKDRAMNNYHDQLLRSKTLFMIFYNQSLRTRNSFEAGMTQLGGHAHYLDPDKIYKPALEGREIAYTTERVSDVARVLDRMGDAIAIRCYGDPVDWEYGGAHAMLKEFARWADIPVLNMEDDIYHPFQGLADVLTVKDKFGGYKGVKFTMSWAYSPSVHKPRAVPQSAILYATMLGMDVTLAHPKGMELAPDIMEQCKTYADAAGGSFKYTDN
;
A
#
# COMPACT_ATOMS: atom_id res chain seq x y z
N MET A 1 23.77 6.02 -0.76
CA MET A 1 22.50 5.71 -1.43
C MET A 1 22.84 5.09 -2.78
N LYS A 2 22.38 3.85 -3.03
CA LYS A 2 22.43 3.30 -4.40
C LYS A 2 21.33 4.00 -5.20
N THR A 3 21.64 4.52 -6.37
CA THR A 3 20.65 5.13 -7.25
C THR A 3 19.84 4.01 -7.87
N THR A 4 18.57 3.86 -7.47
CA THR A 4 17.64 2.88 -8.03
C THR A 4 16.59 3.61 -8.84
N SER A 5 16.31 3.17 -10.06
CA SER A 5 15.23 3.70 -10.86
C SER A 5 13.92 2.96 -10.55
N PHE A 6 12.92 3.69 -10.07
CA PHE A 6 11.56 3.17 -9.88
C PHE A 6 10.63 3.55 -11.04
N LYS A 7 11.15 4.20 -12.08
CA LYS A 7 10.36 4.67 -13.22
C LYS A 7 9.64 3.50 -13.90
N GLY A 8 8.32 3.62 -14.04
CA GLY A 8 7.48 2.62 -14.69
C GLY A 8 7.19 1.37 -13.85
N ARG A 9 7.58 1.36 -12.56
CA ARG A 9 7.25 0.25 -11.65
C ARG A 9 5.95 0.54 -10.91
N ASP A 10 5.16 -0.50 -10.77
CA ASP A 10 4.00 -0.52 -9.89
C ASP A 10 4.43 -0.65 -8.43
N PHE A 11 3.55 -0.28 -7.51
CA PHE A 11 3.71 -0.56 -6.10
C PHE A 11 2.46 -1.23 -5.55
N LEU A 12 2.35 -2.54 -5.74
CA LEU A 12 1.16 -3.32 -5.36
C LEU A 12 1.35 -4.01 -4.01
N ALA A 13 2.56 -4.43 -3.69
CA ALA A 13 2.90 -5.12 -2.46
C ALA A 13 4.29 -4.71 -1.95
N GLU A 14 4.55 -4.88 -0.66
CA GLU A 14 5.86 -4.72 -0.05
C GLU A 14 6.89 -5.69 -0.65
N THR A 15 6.41 -6.87 -1.03
CA THR A 15 7.22 -7.96 -1.58
C THR A 15 7.70 -7.73 -3.00
N ASP A 16 7.19 -6.68 -3.68
CA ASP A 16 7.64 -6.28 -5.02
C ASP A 16 9.00 -5.56 -5.00
N PHE A 17 9.49 -5.24 -3.80
CA PHE A 17 10.71 -4.46 -3.59
C PHE A 17 11.69 -5.17 -2.69
N THR A 18 12.97 -4.97 -2.95
CA THR A 18 14.03 -5.40 -2.04
C THR A 18 14.09 -4.51 -0.81
N ARG A 19 14.73 -4.99 0.24
CA ARG A 19 15.00 -4.19 1.45
C ARG A 19 15.70 -2.87 1.13
N GLU A 20 16.72 -2.90 0.27
CA GLU A 20 17.50 -1.71 -0.10
C GLU A 20 16.65 -0.70 -0.86
N GLU A 21 15.71 -1.17 -1.68
CA GLU A 21 14.76 -0.31 -2.38
C GLU A 21 13.80 0.36 -1.40
N ILE A 22 13.25 -0.39 -0.44
CA ILE A 22 12.40 0.15 0.62
C ILE A 22 13.17 1.15 1.50
N GLU A 23 14.42 0.86 1.88
CA GLU A 23 15.27 1.81 2.61
C GLU A 23 15.54 3.09 1.80
N THR A 24 15.62 2.99 0.47
CA THR A 24 15.73 4.15 -0.42
C THR A 24 14.45 4.99 -0.41
N VAL A 25 13.28 4.37 -0.52
CA VAL A 25 11.98 5.05 -0.43
C VAL A 25 11.83 5.77 0.92
N LEU A 26 12.15 5.09 2.02
CA LEU A 26 12.09 5.68 3.38
C LEU A 26 13.07 6.86 3.54
N THR A 27 14.26 6.77 2.94
CA THR A 27 15.24 7.86 3.00
C THR A 27 14.75 9.11 2.25
N VAL A 28 14.14 8.93 1.07
CA VAL A 28 13.54 10.03 0.31
C VAL A 28 12.36 10.65 1.07
N ALA A 29 11.49 9.80 1.63
CA ALA A 29 10.35 10.26 2.43
C ALA A 29 10.78 11.06 3.67
N GLU A 30 11.82 10.60 4.38
CA GLU A 30 12.41 11.32 5.51
C GLU A 30 12.98 12.69 5.09
N GLN A 31 13.67 12.75 3.96
CA GLN A 31 14.22 13.99 3.45
C GLN A 31 13.11 14.99 3.09
N LEU A 32 12.10 14.55 2.33
CA LEU A 32 10.95 15.38 1.96
C LEU A 32 10.18 15.89 3.21
N LYS A 33 10.03 15.05 4.23
CA LYS A 33 9.42 15.43 5.52
C LYS A 33 10.22 16.54 6.22
N LYS A 34 11.55 16.42 6.28
CA LYS A 34 12.45 17.43 6.86
C LYS A 34 12.42 18.72 6.08
N ASP A 35 12.52 18.64 4.76
CA ASP A 35 12.51 19.80 3.87
C ASP A 35 11.22 20.59 4.04
N ARG A 36 10.08 19.91 4.06
CA ARG A 36 8.79 20.56 4.30
C ARG A 36 8.72 21.26 5.66
N ALA A 37 9.24 20.64 6.72
CA ALA A 37 9.29 21.25 8.04
C ALA A 37 10.14 22.53 8.10
N MET A 38 11.13 22.65 7.20
CA MET A 38 11.99 23.82 7.03
C MET A 38 11.48 24.81 5.98
N ASN A 39 10.28 24.65 5.44
CA ASN A 39 9.69 25.42 4.33
C ASN A 39 10.51 25.35 3.01
N ASN A 40 11.27 24.27 2.84
CA ASN A 40 11.93 23.95 1.57
C ASN A 40 10.97 23.12 0.72
N TYR A 41 10.20 23.77 -0.12
CA TYR A 41 9.12 23.14 -0.90
C TYR A 41 9.63 22.52 -2.19
N HIS A 42 9.00 21.43 -2.60
CA HIS A 42 9.34 20.64 -3.79
C HIS A 42 8.18 20.62 -4.81
N ASP A 43 7.50 21.73 -5.00
CA ASP A 43 6.34 21.89 -5.88
C ASP A 43 6.65 21.79 -7.40
N GLN A 44 7.91 21.50 -7.73
CA GLN A 44 8.34 21.25 -9.11
C GLN A 44 8.40 19.76 -9.47
N LEU A 45 8.45 18.84 -8.46
CA LEU A 45 8.74 17.43 -8.70
C LEU A 45 7.66 16.72 -9.52
N LEU A 46 6.40 17.02 -9.26
CA LEU A 46 5.26 16.41 -9.95
C LEU A 46 4.45 17.44 -10.76
N ARG A 47 5.10 18.52 -11.18
CA ARG A 47 4.45 19.56 -11.97
C ARG A 47 3.80 18.97 -13.23
N SER A 48 2.53 19.30 -13.45
CA SER A 48 1.70 18.78 -14.56
C SER A 48 1.46 17.27 -14.54
N LYS A 49 1.69 16.60 -13.39
CA LYS A 49 1.39 15.19 -13.19
C LYS A 49 0.02 15.00 -12.58
N THR A 50 -0.74 14.03 -13.09
CA THR A 50 -2.07 13.66 -12.62
C THR A 50 -2.05 12.25 -12.04
N LEU A 51 -2.50 12.12 -10.80
CA LEU A 51 -2.77 10.86 -10.13
C LEU A 51 -4.28 10.59 -10.12
N PHE A 52 -4.74 9.52 -10.73
CA PHE A 52 -6.10 9.03 -10.56
C PHE A 52 -6.20 8.17 -9.30
N MET A 53 -7.16 8.49 -8.41
CA MET A 53 -7.38 7.76 -7.17
C MET A 53 -8.74 7.10 -7.19
N ILE A 54 -8.81 5.78 -7.30
CA ILE A 54 -10.04 4.99 -7.31
C ILE A 54 -10.30 4.44 -5.90
N PHE A 55 -11.39 4.86 -5.28
CA PHE A 55 -11.76 4.47 -3.92
C PHE A 55 -13.06 3.66 -3.90
N TYR A 56 -12.94 2.34 -3.87
CA TYR A 56 -14.08 1.44 -3.62
C TYR A 56 -14.53 1.48 -2.14
N ASN A 57 -13.62 1.87 -1.26
CA ASN A 57 -13.89 2.00 0.18
C ASN A 57 -13.55 3.40 0.66
N GLN A 58 -14.42 3.95 1.50
CA GLN A 58 -14.22 5.28 2.07
C GLN A 58 -12.93 5.36 2.90
N SER A 59 -12.23 6.49 2.80
CA SER A 59 -11.04 6.76 3.59
C SER A 59 -10.83 8.26 3.79
N LEU A 60 -10.71 8.67 5.04
CA LEU A 60 -10.33 10.03 5.39
C LEU A 60 -8.82 10.25 5.23
N ARG A 61 -8.03 9.41 5.88
CA ARG A 61 -6.57 9.59 5.98
C ARG A 61 -5.88 9.34 4.64
N THR A 62 -6.12 8.21 4.02
CA THR A 62 -5.48 7.83 2.74
C THR A 62 -5.81 8.84 1.65
N ARG A 63 -7.09 9.19 1.49
CA ARG A 63 -7.50 10.18 0.49
C ARG A 63 -6.77 11.49 0.67
N ASN A 64 -6.85 12.09 1.85
CA ASN A 64 -6.27 13.41 2.10
C ASN A 64 -4.74 13.40 2.07
N SER A 65 -4.07 12.30 2.46
CA SER A 65 -2.61 12.21 2.36
C SER A 65 -2.13 12.19 0.91
N PHE A 66 -2.80 11.44 0.03
CA PHE A 66 -2.45 11.42 -1.40
C PHE A 66 -2.78 12.74 -2.08
N GLU A 67 -3.98 13.33 -1.86
CA GLU A 67 -4.34 14.65 -2.39
C GLU A 67 -3.35 15.74 -1.95
N ALA A 68 -3.08 15.80 -0.63
CA ALA A 68 -2.13 16.78 -0.10
C ALA A 68 -0.71 16.55 -0.61
N GLY A 69 -0.27 15.29 -0.69
CA GLY A 69 1.05 14.93 -1.21
C GLY A 69 1.24 15.37 -2.66
N MET A 70 0.27 15.07 -3.53
CA MET A 70 0.30 15.52 -4.92
C MET A 70 0.36 17.04 -5.02
N THR A 71 -0.50 17.77 -4.30
CA THR A 71 -0.52 19.23 -4.28
C THR A 71 0.81 19.81 -3.79
N GLN A 72 1.41 19.24 -2.74
CA GLN A 72 2.66 19.69 -2.17
C GLN A 72 3.88 19.46 -3.08
N LEU A 73 3.78 18.50 -3.97
CA LEU A 73 4.80 18.19 -4.96
C LEU A 73 4.52 18.83 -6.34
N GLY A 74 3.44 19.63 -6.46
CA GLY A 74 3.08 20.40 -7.66
C GLY A 74 2.22 19.65 -8.67
N GLY A 75 1.74 18.45 -8.31
CA GLY A 75 0.84 17.65 -9.12
C GLY A 75 -0.63 17.85 -8.77
N HIS A 76 -1.48 17.05 -9.38
CA HIS A 76 -2.92 17.01 -9.14
C HIS A 76 -3.37 15.59 -8.81
N ALA A 77 -4.24 15.44 -7.81
CA ALA A 77 -4.89 14.17 -7.49
C ALA A 77 -6.37 14.25 -7.87
N HIS A 78 -6.83 13.30 -8.67
CA HIS A 78 -8.19 13.23 -9.17
C HIS A 78 -8.92 12.07 -8.47
N TYR A 79 -9.86 12.41 -7.59
CA TYR A 79 -10.68 11.42 -6.88
C TYR A 79 -11.76 10.83 -7.80
N LEU A 80 -11.79 9.50 -7.89
CA LEU A 80 -12.80 8.73 -8.61
C LEU A 80 -13.58 7.85 -7.63
N ASP A 81 -14.89 8.09 -7.59
CA ASP A 81 -15.84 7.29 -6.84
C ASP A 81 -16.44 6.24 -7.80
N PRO A 82 -16.19 4.94 -7.61
CA PRO A 82 -16.73 3.90 -8.49
C PRO A 82 -18.26 3.88 -8.60
N ASP A 83 -18.97 4.42 -7.61
CA ASP A 83 -20.43 4.52 -7.67
C ASP A 83 -20.94 5.71 -8.50
N LYS A 84 -20.03 6.57 -8.98
CA LYS A 84 -20.31 7.75 -9.83
C LYS A 84 -19.74 7.64 -11.24
N ILE A 85 -19.08 6.53 -11.56
CA ILE A 85 -18.57 6.19 -12.88
C ILE A 85 -19.06 4.79 -13.24
N TYR A 86 -18.75 4.27 -14.42
CA TYR A 86 -18.86 2.84 -14.65
C TYR A 86 -17.85 2.13 -13.77
N LYS A 87 -18.35 1.32 -12.82
CA LYS A 87 -17.51 0.66 -11.83
C LYS A 87 -16.56 -0.32 -12.49
N PRO A 88 -15.23 -0.19 -12.32
CA PRO A 88 -14.31 -1.15 -12.88
C PRO A 88 -14.55 -2.56 -12.32
N ALA A 89 -14.66 -3.56 -13.18
CA ALA A 89 -14.88 -4.94 -12.83
C ALA A 89 -13.91 -5.88 -13.56
N LEU A 90 -13.55 -6.98 -12.91
CA LEU A 90 -12.78 -8.06 -13.54
C LEU A 90 -13.59 -8.72 -14.64
N GLU A 91 -12.90 -9.29 -15.63
CA GLU A 91 -13.53 -10.04 -16.72
C GLU A 91 -14.42 -11.16 -16.17
N GLY A 92 -15.66 -11.22 -16.69
CA GLY A 92 -16.68 -12.17 -16.24
C GLY A 92 -17.49 -11.73 -15.00
N ARG A 93 -17.15 -10.58 -14.41
CA ARG A 93 -17.91 -9.98 -13.29
C ARG A 93 -18.64 -8.69 -13.71
N GLU A 94 -18.72 -8.42 -15.02
CA GLU A 94 -19.36 -7.23 -15.55
C GLU A 94 -20.89 -7.29 -15.42
N ILE A 95 -21.47 -6.16 -15.07
CA ILE A 95 -22.93 -5.96 -15.01
C ILE A 95 -23.29 -4.90 -16.04
N ALA A 96 -24.15 -5.27 -16.99
CA ALA A 96 -24.55 -4.38 -18.07
C ALA A 96 -25.03 -3.01 -17.56
N TYR A 97 -24.58 -1.95 -18.23
CA TYR A 97 -24.90 -0.54 -17.93
C TYR A 97 -24.41 0.02 -16.57
N THR A 98 -23.71 -0.79 -15.77
CA THR A 98 -23.22 -0.35 -14.44
C THR A 98 -21.71 -0.51 -14.26
N THR A 99 -21.10 -1.45 -14.99
CA THR A 99 -19.66 -1.72 -14.89
C THR A 99 -18.96 -1.62 -16.22
N GLU A 100 -17.65 -1.44 -16.19
CA GLU A 100 -16.73 -1.46 -17.30
C GLU A 100 -15.55 -2.39 -16.98
N ARG A 101 -14.96 -3.03 -17.98
CA ARG A 101 -13.80 -3.89 -17.72
C ARG A 101 -12.61 -3.11 -17.21
N VAL A 102 -11.92 -3.68 -16.23
CA VAL A 102 -10.65 -3.11 -15.72
C VAL A 102 -9.68 -2.81 -16.86
N SER A 103 -9.58 -3.70 -17.86
CA SER A 103 -8.72 -3.51 -19.03
C SER A 103 -9.00 -2.23 -19.82
N ASP A 104 -10.27 -1.87 -19.95
CA ASP A 104 -10.68 -0.68 -20.69
C ASP A 104 -10.48 0.59 -19.85
N VAL A 105 -10.90 0.54 -18.59
CA VAL A 105 -10.69 1.63 -17.63
C VAL A 105 -9.19 1.95 -17.48
N ALA A 106 -8.33 0.94 -17.30
CA ALA A 106 -6.89 1.13 -17.17
C ALA A 106 -6.30 1.83 -18.39
N ARG A 107 -6.61 1.36 -19.61
CA ARG A 107 -6.14 1.96 -20.86
C ARG A 107 -6.64 3.38 -21.09
N VAL A 108 -7.86 3.69 -20.67
CA VAL A 108 -8.41 5.05 -20.79
C VAL A 108 -7.70 6.00 -19.83
N LEU A 109 -7.54 5.60 -18.56
CA LEU A 109 -6.83 6.41 -17.56
C LEU A 109 -5.36 6.60 -17.91
N ASP A 110 -4.72 5.58 -18.46
CA ASP A 110 -3.35 5.61 -18.96
C ASP A 110 -3.09 6.73 -19.99
N ARG A 111 -4.09 7.09 -20.79
CA ARG A 111 -3.98 8.17 -21.78
C ARG A 111 -4.19 9.57 -21.20
N MET A 112 -4.66 9.68 -19.98
CA MET A 112 -5.05 10.96 -19.37
C MET A 112 -4.25 11.31 -18.11
N GLY A 113 -3.56 10.33 -17.50
CA GLY A 113 -2.84 10.53 -16.27
C GLY A 113 -1.42 9.98 -16.28
N ASP A 114 -0.75 10.10 -15.13
CA ASP A 114 0.64 9.68 -14.93
C ASP A 114 0.79 8.57 -13.90
N ALA A 115 -0.26 8.29 -13.12
CA ALA A 115 -0.33 7.16 -12.21
C ALA A 115 -1.80 6.87 -11.81
N ILE A 116 -2.07 5.63 -11.42
CA ILE A 116 -3.36 5.18 -10.89
C ILE A 116 -3.13 4.65 -9.46
N ALA A 117 -3.90 5.12 -8.49
CA ALA A 117 -3.88 4.61 -7.13
C ALA A 117 -5.24 4.00 -6.78
N ILE A 118 -5.26 2.80 -6.20
CA ILE A 118 -6.50 2.06 -5.99
C ILE A 118 -6.60 1.61 -4.53
N ARG A 119 -7.78 1.83 -3.95
CA ARG A 119 -8.20 1.26 -2.67
C ARG A 119 -9.41 0.39 -2.89
N CYS A 120 -9.26 -0.92 -2.67
CA CYS A 120 -10.32 -1.89 -2.89
C CYS A 120 -10.19 -3.07 -1.93
N TYR A 121 -11.27 -3.39 -1.20
CA TYR A 121 -11.43 -4.62 -0.43
C TYR A 121 -12.90 -4.84 -0.07
N GLY A 122 -13.25 -6.03 0.37
CA GLY A 122 -14.58 -6.33 0.91
C GLY A 122 -15.64 -6.59 -0.15
N ASP A 123 -16.81 -5.96 -0.04
CA ASP A 123 -17.96 -6.22 -0.90
C ASP A 123 -17.68 -6.12 -2.41
N PRO A 124 -16.86 -5.18 -2.90
CA PRO A 124 -16.51 -5.12 -4.33
C PRO A 124 -15.89 -6.39 -4.90
N VAL A 125 -15.33 -7.24 -4.05
CA VAL A 125 -14.68 -8.52 -4.41
C VAL A 125 -15.23 -9.68 -3.60
N ASP A 126 -16.48 -9.59 -3.14
CA ASP A 126 -17.22 -10.64 -2.40
C ASP A 126 -16.47 -11.14 -1.15
N TRP A 127 -15.63 -10.31 -0.53
CA TRP A 127 -14.75 -10.66 0.59
C TRP A 127 -13.81 -11.84 0.30
N GLU A 128 -13.60 -12.19 -0.97
CA GLU A 128 -12.65 -13.22 -1.38
C GLU A 128 -11.22 -12.73 -1.12
N TYR A 129 -10.47 -13.47 -0.29
CA TYR A 129 -9.08 -13.14 0.01
C TYR A 129 -8.21 -13.23 -1.25
N GLY A 130 -7.52 -12.14 -1.58
CA GLY A 130 -6.74 -11.99 -2.81
C GLY A 130 -7.53 -11.42 -3.99
N GLY A 131 -8.85 -11.29 -3.88
CA GLY A 131 -9.71 -10.80 -4.96
C GLY A 131 -9.42 -9.34 -5.33
N ALA A 132 -9.24 -8.49 -4.33
CA ALA A 132 -8.89 -7.09 -4.57
C ALA A 132 -7.46 -6.95 -5.08
N HIS A 133 -6.52 -7.72 -4.55
CA HIS A 133 -5.14 -7.75 -5.07
C HIS A 133 -5.09 -8.21 -6.54
N ALA A 134 -5.91 -9.18 -6.93
CA ALA A 134 -6.05 -9.61 -8.32
C ALA A 134 -6.58 -8.48 -9.22
N MET A 135 -7.54 -7.68 -8.73
CA MET A 135 -8.03 -6.50 -9.45
C MET A 135 -6.93 -5.45 -9.66
N LEU A 136 -6.12 -5.16 -8.64
CA LEU A 136 -5.00 -4.23 -8.78
C LEU A 136 -3.95 -4.75 -9.78
N LYS A 137 -3.66 -6.05 -9.75
CA LYS A 137 -2.77 -6.69 -10.75
C LYS A 137 -3.31 -6.58 -12.17
N GLU A 138 -4.63 -6.69 -12.34
CA GLU A 138 -5.24 -6.53 -13.66
C GLU A 138 -5.14 -5.07 -14.16
N PHE A 139 -5.29 -4.06 -13.28
CA PHE A 139 -4.97 -2.67 -13.63
C PHE A 139 -3.51 -2.50 -14.06
N ALA A 140 -2.57 -3.03 -13.30
CA ALA A 140 -1.13 -2.97 -13.60
C ALA A 140 -0.76 -3.69 -14.90
N ARG A 141 -1.49 -4.73 -15.26
CA ARG A 141 -1.31 -5.45 -16.54
C ARG A 141 -1.65 -4.60 -17.75
N TRP A 142 -2.63 -3.71 -17.64
CA TRP A 142 -3.20 -2.98 -18.79
C TRP A 142 -2.83 -1.50 -18.85
N ALA A 143 -2.28 -0.93 -17.78
CA ALA A 143 -1.76 0.42 -17.75
C ALA A 143 -0.25 0.42 -18.00
N ASP A 144 0.24 1.36 -18.82
CA ASP A 144 1.67 1.64 -18.98
C ASP A 144 2.19 2.62 -17.89
N ILE A 145 1.27 3.33 -17.20
CA ILE A 145 1.57 4.19 -16.05
C ILE A 145 1.54 3.40 -14.74
N PRO A 146 2.34 3.80 -13.72
CA PRO A 146 2.40 3.10 -12.44
C PRO A 146 1.05 2.94 -11.75
N VAL A 147 0.80 1.75 -11.22
CA VAL A 147 -0.36 1.44 -10.36
C VAL A 147 0.12 1.32 -8.91
N LEU A 148 -0.57 2.02 -8.02
CA LEU A 148 -0.25 2.12 -6.59
C LEU A 148 -1.38 1.51 -5.74
N ASN A 149 -1.02 0.65 -4.81
CA ASN A 149 -1.95 0.05 -3.87
C ASN A 149 -2.17 0.94 -2.65
N MET A 150 -3.32 1.60 -2.55
CA MET A 150 -3.66 2.41 -1.37
C MET A 150 -4.22 1.60 -0.19
N GLU A 151 -4.69 0.43 -0.41
CA GLU A 151 -5.05 -0.69 0.46
C GLU A 151 -5.89 -1.69 -0.33
N ASP A 152 -5.49 -2.94 -0.32
CA ASP A 152 -6.30 -4.05 -0.79
C ASP A 152 -6.65 -5.00 0.37
N ASP A 153 -7.02 -6.24 0.09
CA ASP A 153 -7.38 -7.25 1.09
C ASP A 153 -6.15 -7.97 1.69
N ILE A 154 -4.97 -7.84 1.07
CA ILE A 154 -3.70 -8.45 1.51
C ILE A 154 -2.73 -7.40 2.05
N TYR A 155 -2.57 -6.26 1.34
CA TYR A 155 -1.50 -5.29 1.56
C TYR A 155 -2.03 -3.87 1.77
N HIS A 156 -1.33 -3.11 2.62
CA HIS A 156 -1.50 -1.67 2.77
C HIS A 156 -0.11 -0.99 2.79
N PRO A 157 0.60 -0.96 1.64
CA PRO A 157 2.02 -0.64 1.59
C PRO A 157 2.37 0.72 2.19
N PHE A 158 1.60 1.75 1.89
CA PHE A 158 1.87 3.12 2.36
C PHE A 158 1.62 3.28 3.87
N GLN A 159 0.70 2.50 4.45
CA GLN A 159 0.53 2.47 5.91
C GLN A 159 1.75 1.83 6.57
N GLY A 160 2.17 0.67 6.08
CA GLY A 160 3.34 -0.01 6.62
C GLY A 160 4.62 0.83 6.51
N LEU A 161 4.83 1.54 5.39
CA LEU A 161 5.93 2.51 5.25
C LEU A 161 5.86 3.63 6.29
N ALA A 162 4.67 4.18 6.55
CA ALA A 162 4.49 5.22 7.55
C ALA A 162 4.77 4.72 8.98
N ASP A 163 4.37 3.47 9.27
CA ASP A 163 4.61 2.83 10.57
C ASP A 163 6.12 2.67 10.82
N VAL A 164 6.85 2.10 9.86
CA VAL A 164 8.30 1.89 10.04
C VAL A 164 9.09 3.20 9.98
N LEU A 165 8.66 4.20 9.21
CA LEU A 165 9.27 5.53 9.26
C LEU A 165 9.08 6.16 10.65
N THR A 166 7.91 5.98 11.27
CA THR A 166 7.64 6.44 12.64
C THR A 166 8.55 5.73 13.66
N VAL A 167 8.78 4.42 13.50
CA VAL A 167 9.74 3.67 14.30
C VAL A 167 11.15 4.26 14.15
N LYS A 168 11.59 4.50 12.92
CA LYS A 168 12.90 5.11 12.66
C LYS A 168 13.06 6.49 13.30
N ASP A 169 12.04 7.34 13.18
CA ASP A 169 12.03 8.67 13.80
C ASP A 169 12.14 8.59 15.32
N LYS A 170 11.50 7.59 15.93
CA LYS A 170 11.46 7.44 17.39
C LYS A 170 12.71 6.79 17.98
N PHE A 171 13.27 5.79 17.29
CA PHE A 171 14.34 4.94 17.82
C PHE A 171 15.69 5.12 17.07
N GLY A 172 15.73 5.92 16.02
CA GLY A 172 16.94 6.17 15.22
C GLY A 172 17.33 5.06 14.26
N GLY A 173 16.56 3.96 14.20
CA GLY A 173 16.80 2.82 13.32
C GLY A 173 15.86 1.67 13.63
N TYR A 174 16.17 0.48 13.10
CA TYR A 174 15.31 -0.69 13.18
C TYR A 174 15.93 -1.85 13.96
N LYS A 175 17.26 -2.02 13.86
CA LYS A 175 17.95 -3.17 14.46
C LYS A 175 17.78 -3.24 15.97
N GLY A 176 17.28 -4.40 16.43
CA GLY A 176 17.04 -4.65 17.86
C GLY A 176 15.81 -3.92 18.45
N VAL A 177 15.04 -3.22 17.63
CA VAL A 177 13.77 -2.64 18.05
C VAL A 177 12.75 -3.76 18.21
N LYS A 178 12.11 -3.83 19.37
CA LYS A 178 11.00 -4.76 19.62
C LYS A 178 9.72 -4.16 19.09
N PHE A 179 9.10 -4.84 18.12
CA PHE A 179 7.85 -4.43 17.48
C PHE A 179 6.75 -5.45 17.80
N THR A 180 5.67 -5.00 18.41
CA THR A 180 4.52 -5.86 18.68
C THR A 180 3.33 -5.38 17.89
N MET A 181 2.80 -6.27 17.02
CA MET A 181 1.54 -6.08 16.31
C MET A 181 0.45 -6.87 17.02
N SER A 182 -0.56 -6.18 17.52
CA SER A 182 -1.77 -6.81 18.07
C SER A 182 -2.89 -6.74 17.04
N TRP A 183 -3.52 -7.88 16.77
CA TRP A 183 -4.56 -8.01 15.77
C TRP A 183 -5.72 -8.84 16.28
N ALA A 184 -6.94 -8.38 16.03
CA ALA A 184 -8.18 -9.14 16.21
C ALA A 184 -9.28 -8.58 15.32
N TYR A 185 -10.25 -9.42 14.90
CA TYR A 185 -11.44 -8.93 14.25
C TYR A 185 -12.37 -8.23 15.27
N SER A 186 -12.99 -7.14 14.81
CA SER A 186 -14.16 -6.61 15.48
C SER A 186 -15.40 -7.40 15.00
N PRO A 187 -16.27 -7.87 15.89
CA PRO A 187 -17.50 -8.55 15.49
C PRO A 187 -18.45 -7.67 14.66
N SER A 188 -18.35 -6.35 14.80
CA SER A 188 -19.22 -5.36 14.16
C SER A 188 -18.66 -4.74 12.90
N VAL A 189 -17.37 -4.94 12.59
CA VAL A 189 -16.70 -4.31 11.45
C VAL A 189 -15.73 -5.29 10.81
N HIS A 190 -16.09 -5.77 9.64
CA HIS A 190 -15.15 -6.50 8.80
C HIS A 190 -14.05 -5.55 8.31
N LYS A 191 -12.81 -5.96 8.52
CA LYS A 191 -11.62 -5.25 8.05
C LYS A 191 -10.71 -6.23 7.33
N PRO A 192 -10.01 -5.81 6.28
CA PRO A 192 -9.01 -6.64 5.64
C PRO A 192 -7.84 -6.88 6.59
N ARG A 193 -7.10 -7.97 6.36
CA ARG A 193 -5.87 -8.30 7.09
C ARG A 193 -4.67 -7.43 6.65
N ALA A 194 -4.87 -6.55 5.70
CA ALA A 194 -3.84 -5.75 5.04
C ALA A 194 -2.94 -4.99 6.01
N VAL A 195 -3.52 -4.25 6.96
CA VAL A 195 -2.74 -3.43 7.90
C VAL A 195 -1.81 -4.26 8.77
N PRO A 196 -2.27 -5.29 9.52
CA PRO A 196 -1.36 -6.11 10.31
C PRO A 196 -0.35 -6.88 9.45
N GLN A 197 -0.72 -7.33 8.25
CA GLN A 197 0.19 -8.03 7.33
C GLN A 197 1.31 -7.11 6.85
N SER A 198 0.99 -5.92 6.35
CA SER A 198 2.00 -4.94 5.92
C SER A 198 2.90 -4.50 7.07
N ALA A 199 2.35 -4.28 8.27
CA ALA A 199 3.13 -3.86 9.42
C ALA A 199 4.21 -4.89 9.80
N ILE A 200 3.85 -6.19 9.86
CA ILE A 200 4.83 -7.25 10.21
C ILE A 200 5.80 -7.54 9.07
N LEU A 201 5.38 -7.43 7.80
CA LEU A 201 6.25 -7.61 6.63
C LEU A 201 7.38 -6.57 6.63
N TYR A 202 7.06 -5.29 6.73
CA TYR A 202 8.08 -4.24 6.78
C TYR A 202 8.96 -4.33 8.03
N ALA A 203 8.36 -4.60 9.20
CA ALA A 203 9.11 -4.69 10.44
C ALA A 203 10.14 -5.83 10.39
N THR A 204 9.77 -7.00 9.87
CA THR A 204 10.69 -8.14 9.70
C THR A 204 11.72 -7.90 8.59
N MET A 205 11.31 -7.33 7.44
CA MET A 205 12.21 -6.97 6.35
C MET A 205 13.32 -6.03 6.81
N LEU A 206 13.01 -5.10 7.72
CA LEU A 206 13.96 -4.11 8.24
C LEU A 206 14.76 -4.60 9.46
N GLY A 207 14.55 -5.86 9.89
CA GLY A 207 15.37 -6.52 10.92
C GLY A 207 14.99 -6.18 12.36
N MET A 208 13.72 -5.86 12.61
CA MET A 208 13.19 -5.73 13.97
C MET A 208 12.93 -7.09 14.62
N ASP A 209 12.79 -7.10 15.95
CA ASP A 209 12.29 -8.25 16.71
C ASP A 209 10.77 -8.19 16.81
N VAL A 210 10.08 -8.92 15.94
CA VAL A 210 8.64 -8.81 15.74
C VAL A 210 7.87 -9.88 16.52
N THR A 211 6.82 -9.44 17.23
CA THR A 211 5.85 -10.33 17.85
C THR A 211 4.46 -9.99 17.30
N LEU A 212 3.78 -10.97 16.69
CA LEU A 212 2.38 -10.87 16.35
C LEU A 212 1.54 -11.49 17.48
N ALA A 213 0.60 -10.72 18.03
CA ALA A 213 -0.34 -11.18 19.04
C ALA A 213 -1.76 -11.17 18.46
N HIS A 214 -2.44 -12.31 18.49
CA HIS A 214 -3.80 -12.46 18.00
C HIS A 214 -4.56 -13.53 18.78
N PRO A 215 -5.88 -13.44 18.93
CA PRO A 215 -6.67 -14.53 19.49
C PRO A 215 -6.62 -15.77 18.58
N LYS A 216 -6.78 -16.93 19.20
CA LYS A 216 -6.90 -18.21 18.48
C LYS A 216 -8.04 -18.15 17.44
N GLY A 217 -7.77 -18.60 16.22
CA GLY A 217 -8.71 -18.57 15.10
C GLY A 217 -8.69 -17.25 14.32
N MET A 218 -7.79 -16.33 14.67
CA MET A 218 -7.60 -15.06 13.97
C MET A 218 -6.20 -14.92 13.36
N GLU A 219 -5.66 -16.02 12.87
CA GLU A 219 -4.36 -16.09 12.24
C GLU A 219 -4.34 -15.21 10.97
N LEU A 220 -3.19 -14.60 10.70
CA LEU A 220 -2.92 -13.95 9.41
C LEU A 220 -2.65 -15.01 8.33
N ALA A 221 -2.50 -14.59 7.09
CA ALA A 221 -2.32 -15.50 5.97
C ALA A 221 -1.00 -16.31 6.11
N PRO A 222 -1.03 -17.64 5.87
CA PRO A 222 0.14 -18.49 6.07
C PRO A 222 1.35 -18.10 5.24
N ASP A 223 1.16 -17.65 4.01
CA ASP A 223 2.19 -17.17 3.10
C ASP A 223 2.87 -15.88 3.64
N ILE A 224 2.10 -14.97 4.22
CA ILE A 224 2.61 -13.77 4.88
C ILE A 224 3.45 -14.15 6.12
N MET A 225 2.96 -15.10 6.92
CA MET A 225 3.66 -15.57 8.11
C MET A 225 5.01 -16.23 7.76
N GLU A 226 5.06 -16.99 6.66
CA GLU A 226 6.29 -17.60 6.16
C GLU A 226 7.26 -16.55 5.59
N GLN A 227 6.74 -15.58 4.85
CA GLN A 227 7.53 -14.47 4.33
C GLN A 227 8.17 -13.64 5.45
N CYS A 228 7.43 -13.41 6.55
CA CYS A 228 7.97 -12.70 7.73
C CYS A 228 9.14 -13.46 8.38
N LYS A 229 9.09 -14.80 8.46
CA LYS A 229 10.22 -15.61 8.96
C LYS A 229 11.43 -15.46 8.04
N THR A 230 11.22 -15.60 6.73
CA THR A 230 12.27 -15.44 5.73
C THR A 230 12.96 -14.07 5.83
N TYR A 231 12.18 -13.00 5.97
CA TYR A 231 12.71 -11.65 6.11
C TYR A 231 13.44 -11.45 7.45
N ALA A 232 12.90 -11.95 8.55
CA ALA A 232 13.56 -11.85 9.85
C ALA A 232 14.93 -12.54 9.86
N ASP A 233 15.00 -13.76 9.32
CA ASP A 233 16.25 -14.53 9.21
C ASP A 233 17.27 -13.80 8.33
N ALA A 234 16.86 -13.31 7.16
CA ALA A 234 17.73 -12.59 6.24
C ALA A 234 18.23 -11.25 6.80
N ALA A 235 17.42 -10.57 7.59
CA ALA A 235 17.71 -9.24 8.13
C ALA A 235 18.40 -9.28 9.52
N GLY A 236 18.50 -10.46 10.15
CA GLY A 236 19.08 -10.64 11.48
C GLY A 236 18.20 -10.11 12.62
N GLY A 237 16.88 -10.11 12.42
CA GLY A 237 15.85 -9.89 13.41
C GLY A 237 15.20 -11.19 13.88
N SER A 238 13.98 -11.11 14.43
CA SER A 238 13.20 -12.28 14.82
C SER A 238 11.72 -12.11 14.53
N PHE A 239 11.02 -13.23 14.28
CA PHE A 239 9.57 -13.24 14.13
C PHE A 239 8.95 -14.35 14.96
N LYS A 240 7.98 -14.00 15.79
CA LYS A 240 7.19 -14.94 16.57
C LYS A 240 5.74 -14.47 16.66
N TYR A 241 4.84 -15.37 16.98
CA TYR A 241 3.45 -15.03 17.26
C TYR A 241 2.99 -15.68 18.58
N THR A 242 1.91 -15.15 19.13
CA THR A 242 1.24 -15.68 20.33
C THR A 242 -0.26 -15.51 20.19
N ASP A 243 -1.00 -16.50 20.63
CA ASP A 243 -2.46 -16.55 20.71
C ASP A 243 -2.97 -16.53 22.17
N ASN A 244 -2.07 -16.19 23.08
CA ASN A 244 -2.31 -16.18 24.53
C ASN A 244 -2.30 -14.74 25.10
#